data_b1e43a757467dd78b3a7e0ef3973a7f0
#
_entry.id   b1e43a757467dd78b3a7e0ef3973a7f0
#
_cell.length_a   1.000
_cell.length_b   1.000
_cell.length_c   1.000
_cell.angle_alpha   90.00
_cell.angle_beta   90.00
_cell.angle_gamma   90.00
#
_symmetry.space_group_name_H-M   'P 1'
#
loop_
_entity.id
_entity.type
_entity.pdbx_description
1 polymer ?
#
loop_
_entity_poly.entity_id
_entity_poly.type
_entity_poly.pdbx_seq_one_letter_code
_entity_poly.pdbx_strand_id
1 'polypeptide(L)'
;MHIHIITSVAERELRSDTLLNAGLIPRDISETPAGLLATATAVLETDHDAAKTYIGRAAELLGLDLAKAAFLAPARSPPRGGLAPWQAKRLHAYIADNLALKIHAIELAASVQLSTSHFFRAFRETFGRTPLTYIMQQRVLRAQELMLNSRRSIAEIALDCGMCDQPHFTRVFRRIVGLNPGAWRRQFASASPSAAKE
;
A
#
# COMPACT_ATOMS: atom_id res chain seq x y z
N MET A 1 -22.06 -27.41 22.31
CA MET A 1 -20.65 -27.05 22.21
C MET A 1 -20.50 -25.75 21.41
N HIS A 2 -21.36 -24.73 21.67
CA HIS A 2 -21.42 -23.46 20.89
C HIS A 2 -21.45 -22.19 21.77
N ILE A 3 -21.24 -22.32 23.08
CA ILE A 3 -21.36 -21.20 24.05
C ILE A 3 -19.98 -20.60 24.44
N HIS A 4 -18.86 -21.27 24.14
CA HIS A 4 -17.53 -20.82 24.57
C HIS A 4 -16.83 -19.80 23.63
N ILE A 5 -17.34 -19.55 22.44
CA ILE A 5 -16.71 -18.63 21.46
C ILE A 5 -17.23 -17.18 21.63
N ILE A 6 -18.47 -17.02 22.07
CA ILE A 6 -19.10 -15.69 22.20
C ILE A 6 -18.60 -14.93 23.43
N THR A 7 -18.20 -15.63 24.49
CA THR A 7 -17.70 -15.00 25.73
C THR A 7 -16.29 -14.39 25.53
N SER A 8 -15.48 -14.95 24.63
CA SER A 8 -14.11 -14.47 24.37
C SER A 8 -14.05 -13.13 23.62
N VAL A 9 -15.03 -12.82 22.76
CA VAL A 9 -15.06 -11.57 21.99
C VAL A 9 -15.57 -10.43 22.87
N ALA A 10 -16.60 -10.67 23.67
CA ALA A 10 -17.17 -9.67 24.58
C ALA A 10 -16.20 -9.28 25.71
N GLU A 11 -15.38 -10.21 26.20
CA GLU A 11 -14.35 -9.91 27.20
C GLU A 11 -13.14 -9.14 26.64
N ARG A 12 -12.86 -9.23 25.32
CA ARG A 12 -11.83 -8.42 24.67
C ARG A 12 -12.27 -6.98 24.44
N GLU A 13 -13.51 -6.75 24.05
CA GLU A 13 -14.06 -5.39 23.90
C GLU A 13 -14.17 -4.66 25.25
N LEU A 14 -14.58 -5.37 26.33
CA LEU A 14 -14.65 -4.82 27.68
C LEU A 14 -13.29 -4.41 28.28
N ARG A 15 -12.19 -5.06 27.89
CA ARG A 15 -10.85 -4.66 28.35
C ARG A 15 -10.32 -3.43 27.65
N SER A 16 -10.61 -3.25 26.36
CA SER A 16 -10.23 -2.04 25.61
C SER A 16 -10.98 -0.81 26.11
N ASP A 17 -12.29 -0.93 26.35
CA ASP A 17 -13.11 0.16 26.86
C ASP A 17 -12.81 0.49 28.33
N THR A 18 -12.37 -0.47 29.14
CA THR A 18 -12.02 -0.26 30.55
C THR A 18 -10.71 0.52 30.68
N LEU A 19 -9.75 0.33 29.79
CA LEU A 19 -8.50 1.09 29.77
C LEU A 19 -8.68 2.52 29.22
N LEU A 20 -9.61 2.72 28.31
CA LEU A 20 -10.00 4.03 27.79
C LEU A 20 -10.79 4.86 28.82
N ASN A 21 -11.64 4.22 29.63
CA ASN A 21 -12.44 4.90 30.65
C ASN A 21 -11.69 5.13 31.96
N ALA A 22 -10.58 4.46 32.21
CA ALA A 22 -9.75 4.65 33.41
C ALA A 22 -8.86 5.91 33.39
N GLY A 23 -8.92 6.74 32.31
CA GLY A 23 -8.16 8.01 32.24
C GLY A 23 -6.64 7.85 32.17
N LEU A 24 -6.15 6.62 31.96
CA LEU A 24 -4.72 6.31 31.96
C LEU A 24 -4.03 6.56 30.63
N ILE A 25 -4.81 6.80 29.55
CA ILE A 25 -4.27 7.20 28.24
C ILE A 25 -5.02 8.45 27.80
N PRO A 26 -4.34 9.60 27.62
CA PRO A 26 -4.96 10.79 27.03
C PRO A 26 -5.48 10.45 25.64
N ARG A 27 -6.74 10.77 25.36
CA ARG A 27 -7.38 10.52 24.03
C ARG A 27 -6.61 11.10 22.86
N ASP A 28 -5.70 12.02 23.12
CA ASP A 28 -4.88 12.72 22.14
C ASP A 28 -3.62 11.95 21.70
N ILE A 29 -3.18 10.95 22.49
CA ILE A 29 -1.97 10.15 22.14
C ILE A 29 -2.29 9.03 21.16
N SER A 30 -3.53 8.54 21.15
CA SER A 30 -3.95 7.42 20.28
C SER A 30 -3.93 7.77 18.78
N GLU A 31 -4.02 9.05 18.41
CA GLU A 31 -3.99 9.52 17.03
C GLU A 31 -2.62 10.09 16.62
N THR A 32 -1.64 10.08 17.49
CA THR A 32 -0.27 10.47 17.13
C THR A 32 0.47 9.30 16.46
N PRO A 33 1.41 9.57 15.55
CA PRO A 33 2.22 8.50 14.94
C PRO A 33 2.91 7.61 15.98
N ALA A 34 3.40 8.19 17.06
CA ALA A 34 4.05 7.47 18.16
C ALA A 34 3.06 6.57 18.92
N GLY A 35 1.84 7.04 19.20
CA GLY A 35 0.79 6.26 19.86
C GLY A 35 0.32 5.10 18.99
N LEU A 36 0.13 5.33 17.69
CA LEU A 36 -0.24 4.29 16.73
C LEU A 36 0.85 3.21 16.60
N LEU A 37 2.13 3.60 16.61
CA LEU A 37 3.25 2.64 16.58
C LEU A 37 3.35 1.85 17.87
N ALA A 38 3.12 2.47 19.04
CA ALA A 38 3.08 1.78 20.32
C ALA A 38 1.93 0.73 20.36
N THR A 39 0.74 1.11 19.86
CA THR A 39 -0.39 0.17 19.74
C THR A 39 -0.10 -0.96 18.76
N ALA A 40 0.51 -0.66 17.62
CA ALA A 40 0.92 -1.67 16.64
C ALA A 40 1.89 -2.68 17.27
N THR A 41 2.85 -2.23 18.05
CA THR A 41 3.81 -3.09 18.76
C THR A 41 3.12 -3.99 19.78
N ALA A 42 2.15 -3.46 20.53
CA ALA A 42 1.41 -4.22 21.54
C ALA A 42 0.53 -5.33 20.95
N VAL A 43 -0.03 -5.13 19.76
CA VAL A 43 -0.89 -6.12 19.10
C VAL A 43 -0.15 -7.00 18.09
N LEU A 44 1.13 -6.75 17.83
CA LEU A 44 1.90 -7.43 16.78
C LEU A 44 1.96 -8.96 16.98
N GLU A 45 2.02 -9.42 18.21
CA GLU A 45 2.08 -10.86 18.52
C GLU A 45 0.71 -11.56 18.49
N THR A 46 -0.37 -10.79 18.60
CA THR A 46 -1.74 -11.33 18.69
C THR A 46 -2.55 -11.14 17.43
N ASP A 47 -2.34 -10.03 16.71
CA ASP A 47 -3.07 -9.69 15.50
C ASP A 47 -2.17 -8.90 14.51
N HIS A 48 -1.57 -9.62 13.57
CA HIS A 48 -0.68 -9.06 12.56
C HIS A 48 -1.39 -8.09 11.60
N ASP A 49 -2.67 -8.26 11.33
CA ASP A 49 -3.40 -7.41 10.40
C ASP A 49 -3.85 -6.11 11.08
N ALA A 50 -4.23 -6.16 12.35
CA ALA A 50 -4.44 -4.97 13.17
C ALA A 50 -3.14 -4.16 13.30
N ALA A 51 -2.00 -4.80 13.57
CA ALA A 51 -0.70 -4.13 13.65
C ALA A 51 -0.34 -3.40 12.35
N LYS A 52 -0.55 -4.03 11.20
CA LYS A 52 -0.33 -3.40 9.88
C LYS A 52 -1.22 -2.18 9.66
N THR A 53 -2.47 -2.23 10.13
CA THR A 53 -3.41 -1.11 10.02
C THR A 53 -2.93 0.10 10.82
N TYR A 54 -2.48 -0.12 12.06
CA TYR A 54 -1.91 0.96 12.89
C TYR A 54 -0.61 1.53 12.33
N ILE A 55 0.27 0.69 11.80
CA ILE A 55 1.50 1.12 11.14
C ILE A 55 1.17 1.94 9.88
N GLY A 56 0.18 1.51 9.09
CA GLY A 56 -0.29 2.23 7.92
C GLY A 56 -0.76 3.64 8.26
N ARG A 57 -1.58 3.76 9.29
CA ARG A 57 -2.12 5.04 9.73
C ARG A 57 -1.04 5.96 10.32
N ALA A 58 -0.09 5.41 11.07
CA ALA A 58 1.05 6.18 11.56
C ALA A 58 1.92 6.72 10.42
N ALA A 59 2.14 5.92 9.38
CA ALA A 59 2.91 6.33 8.21
C ALA A 59 2.19 7.41 7.37
N GLU A 60 0.88 7.32 7.21
CA GLU A 60 0.06 8.36 6.57
C GLU A 60 0.20 9.69 7.30
N LEU A 61 0.12 9.70 8.64
CA LEU A 61 0.28 10.89 9.45
C LEU A 61 1.70 11.51 9.38
N LEU A 62 2.71 10.68 9.13
CA LEU A 62 4.10 11.13 8.95
C LEU A 62 4.41 11.50 7.50
N GLY A 63 3.46 11.38 6.56
CA GLY A 63 3.71 11.57 5.14
C GLY A 63 4.70 10.55 4.56
N LEU A 64 4.85 9.39 5.23
CA LEU A 64 5.74 8.33 4.79
C LEU A 64 5.01 7.40 3.82
N ASP A 65 5.55 7.26 2.63
CA ASP A 65 5.11 6.24 1.69
C ASP A 65 5.64 4.87 2.16
N LEU A 66 4.76 4.07 2.79
CA LEU A 66 5.12 2.73 3.27
C LEU A 66 5.55 1.78 2.15
N ALA A 67 5.07 1.98 0.93
CA ALA A 67 5.53 1.23 -0.23
C ALA A 67 7.02 1.54 -0.50
N LYS A 68 7.41 2.80 -0.30
CA LYS A 68 8.79 3.29 -0.42
C LYS A 68 9.64 2.88 0.78
N ALA A 69 9.09 2.93 1.99
CA ALA A 69 9.77 2.54 3.23
C ALA A 69 10.00 1.02 3.32
N ALA A 70 9.06 0.20 2.90
CA ALA A 70 9.24 -1.26 2.82
C ALA A 70 10.34 -1.66 1.83
N PHE A 71 10.64 -0.80 0.87
CA PHE A 71 11.72 -0.98 -0.07
C PHE A 71 13.10 -0.56 0.49
N LEU A 72 13.12 0.40 1.42
CA LEU A 72 14.33 0.91 2.08
C LEU A 72 14.71 0.10 3.33
N ALA A 73 13.85 -0.82 3.80
CA ALA A 73 14.19 -1.70 4.90
C ALA A 73 15.43 -2.54 4.55
N PRO A 74 16.41 -2.66 5.47
CA PRO A 74 17.60 -3.48 5.23
C PRO A 74 17.14 -4.90 4.88
N ALA A 75 17.60 -5.37 3.73
CA ALA A 75 17.21 -6.65 3.18
C ALA A 75 17.44 -7.76 4.20
N ARG A 76 16.36 -8.32 4.75
CA ARG A 76 16.40 -9.68 5.25
C ARG A 76 17.04 -10.52 4.16
N SER A 77 17.96 -11.41 4.51
CA SER A 77 18.61 -12.33 3.57
C SER A 77 17.58 -12.79 2.53
N PRO A 78 17.88 -12.70 1.24
CA PRO A 78 16.88 -12.98 0.21
C PRO A 78 16.23 -14.33 0.50
N PRO A 79 14.91 -14.45 0.49
CA PRO A 79 14.25 -15.73 0.68
C PRO A 79 14.85 -16.70 -0.34
N ARG A 80 15.11 -17.95 0.08
CA ARG A 80 15.66 -18.97 -0.80
C ARG A 80 14.78 -19.06 -2.06
N GLY A 81 15.31 -18.61 -3.22
CA GLY A 81 14.59 -18.56 -4.50
C GLY A 81 14.02 -17.19 -4.89
N GLY A 82 14.17 -16.14 -4.07
CA GLY A 82 13.79 -14.76 -4.40
C GLY A 82 14.81 -14.02 -5.28
N LEU A 83 14.50 -12.77 -5.60
CA LEU A 83 15.37 -11.86 -6.33
C LEU A 83 16.50 -11.37 -5.41
N ALA A 84 17.71 -11.21 -5.95
CA ALA A 84 18.78 -10.51 -5.27
C ALA A 84 18.41 -9.03 -5.05
N PRO A 85 18.93 -8.35 -4.00
CA PRO A 85 18.59 -6.96 -3.71
C PRO A 85 18.79 -6.00 -4.90
N TRP A 86 19.88 -6.19 -5.66
CA TRP A 86 20.14 -5.37 -6.84
C TRP A 86 19.14 -5.63 -7.97
N GLN A 87 18.64 -6.88 -8.13
CA GLN A 87 17.61 -7.24 -9.10
C GLN A 87 16.27 -6.56 -8.74
N ALA A 88 15.88 -6.67 -7.48
CA ALA A 88 14.67 -6.03 -6.98
C ALA A 88 14.71 -4.51 -7.17
N LYS A 89 15.83 -3.86 -6.84
CA LYS A 89 16.05 -2.42 -7.05
C LYS A 89 15.95 -2.04 -8.53
N ARG A 90 16.62 -2.80 -9.40
CA ARG A 90 16.62 -2.55 -10.84
C ARG A 90 15.22 -2.67 -11.45
N LEU A 91 14.46 -3.72 -11.06
CA LEU A 91 13.10 -3.92 -11.53
C LEU A 91 12.16 -2.82 -11.06
N HIS A 92 12.28 -2.40 -9.80
CA HIS A 92 11.47 -1.30 -9.27
C HIS A 92 11.72 -0.01 -10.04
N ALA A 93 12.98 0.38 -10.24
CA ALA A 93 13.35 1.57 -11.00
C ALA A 93 12.83 1.50 -12.45
N TYR A 94 13.08 0.37 -13.13
CA TYR A 94 12.61 0.18 -14.49
C TYR A 94 11.09 0.32 -14.62
N ILE A 95 10.34 -0.32 -13.71
CA ILE A 95 8.87 -0.24 -13.70
C ILE A 95 8.42 1.20 -13.44
N ALA A 96 9.01 1.90 -12.45
CA ALA A 96 8.66 3.27 -12.12
C ALA A 96 8.85 4.23 -13.29
N ASP A 97 9.98 4.10 -14.01
CA ASP A 97 10.32 4.95 -15.15
C ASP A 97 9.45 4.66 -16.40
N ASN A 98 8.86 3.47 -16.48
CA ASN A 98 8.13 3.02 -17.68
C ASN A 98 6.63 2.78 -17.43
N LEU A 99 6.03 3.30 -16.34
CA LEU A 99 4.62 3.06 -15.99
C LEU A 99 3.63 3.45 -17.09
N ALA A 100 3.92 4.52 -17.85
CA ALA A 100 3.08 4.98 -18.95
C ALA A 100 3.15 4.06 -20.19
N LEU A 101 4.16 3.22 -20.27
CA LEU A 101 4.44 2.38 -21.43
C LEU A 101 3.93 0.95 -21.24
N LYS A 102 3.92 0.18 -22.31
CA LYS A 102 3.67 -1.25 -22.23
C LYS A 102 4.92 -1.96 -21.69
N ILE A 103 4.80 -2.59 -20.52
CA ILE A 103 5.89 -3.31 -19.88
C ILE A 103 5.67 -4.80 -20.11
N HIS A 104 6.65 -5.48 -20.72
CA HIS A 104 6.61 -6.92 -20.96
C HIS A 104 7.42 -7.69 -19.92
N ALA A 105 6.86 -8.77 -19.40
CA ALA A 105 7.53 -9.61 -18.39
C ALA A 105 8.86 -10.21 -18.90
N ILE A 106 8.96 -10.46 -20.23
CA ILE A 106 10.20 -10.92 -20.86
C ILE A 106 11.32 -9.88 -20.72
N GLU A 107 11.01 -8.61 -20.94
CA GLU A 107 11.98 -7.50 -20.81
C GLU A 107 12.44 -7.35 -19.37
N LEU A 108 11.51 -7.46 -18.43
CA LEU A 108 11.83 -7.46 -17.00
C LEU A 108 12.76 -8.61 -16.62
N ALA A 109 12.46 -9.83 -17.08
CA ALA A 109 13.29 -11.01 -16.82
C ALA A 109 14.69 -10.85 -17.40
N ALA A 110 14.78 -10.38 -18.66
CA ALA A 110 16.05 -10.13 -19.33
C ALA A 110 16.89 -9.06 -18.62
N SER A 111 16.25 -8.00 -18.13
CA SER A 111 16.93 -6.90 -17.42
C SER A 111 17.67 -7.36 -16.15
N VAL A 112 17.23 -8.46 -15.55
CA VAL A 112 17.82 -9.06 -14.34
C VAL A 112 18.50 -10.41 -14.60
N GLN A 113 18.71 -10.75 -15.86
CA GLN A 113 19.41 -11.96 -16.30
C GLN A 113 18.78 -13.27 -15.79
N LEU A 114 17.44 -13.33 -15.77
CA LEU A 114 16.68 -14.52 -15.40
C LEU A 114 15.90 -15.06 -16.59
N SER A 115 15.72 -16.38 -16.62
CA SER A 115 14.70 -16.97 -17.50
C SER A 115 13.30 -16.51 -17.05
N THR A 116 12.35 -16.43 -17.97
CA THR A 116 10.99 -15.97 -17.67
C THR A 116 10.35 -16.77 -16.53
N SER A 117 10.48 -18.09 -16.55
CA SER A 117 9.91 -18.97 -15.50
C SER A 117 10.55 -18.72 -14.13
N HIS A 118 11.88 -18.54 -14.08
CA HIS A 118 12.58 -18.22 -12.84
C HIS A 118 12.20 -16.83 -12.36
N PHE A 119 12.11 -15.86 -13.26
CA PHE A 119 11.69 -14.48 -12.95
C PHE A 119 10.32 -14.44 -12.28
N PHE A 120 9.28 -15.08 -12.84
CA PHE A 120 7.95 -15.07 -12.24
C PHE A 120 7.94 -15.64 -10.82
N ARG A 121 8.67 -16.74 -10.57
CA ARG A 121 8.77 -17.34 -9.25
C ARG A 121 9.52 -16.44 -8.28
N ALA A 122 10.70 -15.97 -8.66
CA ALA A 122 11.53 -15.10 -7.82
C ALA A 122 10.86 -13.74 -7.53
N PHE A 123 10.17 -13.17 -8.53
CA PHE A 123 9.41 -11.94 -8.36
C PHE A 123 8.28 -12.12 -7.35
N ARG A 124 7.51 -13.21 -7.46
CA ARG A 124 6.41 -13.51 -6.53
C ARG A 124 6.93 -13.76 -5.12
N GLU A 125 8.05 -14.45 -4.98
CA GLU A 125 8.70 -14.70 -3.69
C GLU A 125 9.15 -13.38 -3.01
N THR A 126 9.70 -12.45 -3.80
CA THR A 126 10.22 -11.18 -3.28
C THR A 126 9.12 -10.15 -3.01
N PHE A 127 8.16 -9.99 -3.93
CA PHE A 127 7.14 -8.94 -3.87
C PHE A 127 5.77 -9.43 -3.41
N GLY A 128 5.60 -10.74 -3.12
CA GLY A 128 4.34 -11.35 -2.68
C GLY A 128 3.25 -11.38 -3.75
N ARG A 129 3.55 -11.00 -5.01
CA ARG A 129 2.57 -10.85 -6.10
C ARG A 129 3.19 -11.02 -7.47
N THR A 130 2.34 -11.17 -8.50
CA THR A 130 2.82 -11.29 -9.88
C THR A 130 3.33 -9.94 -10.40
N PRO A 131 4.24 -9.92 -11.42
CA PRO A 131 4.71 -8.69 -12.05
C PRO A 131 3.56 -7.80 -12.55
N LEU A 132 2.56 -8.40 -13.19
CA LEU A 132 1.40 -7.64 -13.70
C LEU A 132 0.61 -6.96 -12.57
N THR A 133 0.34 -7.70 -11.48
CA THR A 133 -0.37 -7.14 -10.32
C THR A 133 0.43 -6.00 -9.70
N TYR A 134 1.74 -6.15 -9.60
CA TYR A 134 2.64 -5.12 -9.09
C TYR A 134 2.60 -3.86 -9.96
N ILE A 135 2.75 -4.00 -11.29
CA ILE A 135 2.67 -2.87 -12.24
C ILE A 135 1.32 -2.16 -12.13
N MET A 136 0.20 -2.90 -12.06
CA MET A 136 -1.12 -2.28 -11.92
C MET A 136 -1.26 -1.47 -10.62
N GLN A 137 -0.68 -1.95 -9.53
CA GLN A 137 -0.66 -1.19 -8.27
C GLN A 137 0.20 0.07 -8.37
N GLN A 138 1.39 0.01 -8.98
CA GLN A 138 2.24 1.19 -9.20
C GLN A 138 1.52 2.24 -10.08
N ARG A 139 0.80 1.81 -11.11
CA ARG A 139 -0.03 2.69 -11.94
C ARG A 139 -1.14 3.37 -11.16
N VAL A 140 -1.80 2.63 -10.25
CA VAL A 140 -2.85 3.19 -9.39
C VAL A 140 -2.26 4.19 -8.40
N LEU A 141 -1.12 3.90 -7.78
CA LEU A 141 -0.43 4.84 -6.89
C LEU A 141 -0.04 6.13 -7.64
N ARG A 142 0.54 6.00 -8.83
CA ARG A 142 0.84 7.15 -9.68
C ARG A 142 -0.40 7.97 -10.04
N ALA A 143 -1.52 7.30 -10.32
CA ALA A 143 -2.78 7.98 -10.59
C ALA A 143 -3.32 8.74 -9.37
N GLN A 144 -3.17 8.20 -8.16
CA GLN A 144 -3.53 8.89 -6.93
C GLN A 144 -2.71 10.16 -6.74
N GLU A 145 -1.40 10.11 -6.95
CA GLU A 145 -0.53 11.29 -6.92
C GLU A 145 -0.97 12.37 -7.92
N LEU A 146 -1.24 11.97 -9.18
CA LEU A 146 -1.70 12.89 -10.21
C LEU A 146 -3.08 13.48 -9.89
N MET A 147 -3.99 12.70 -9.30
CA MET A 147 -5.30 13.18 -8.87
C MET A 147 -5.23 14.22 -7.74
N LEU A 148 -4.26 14.12 -6.85
CA LEU A 148 -4.06 15.08 -5.76
C LEU A 148 -3.36 16.35 -6.24
N ASN A 149 -2.38 16.21 -7.14
CA ASN A 149 -1.47 17.29 -7.52
C ASN A 149 -1.83 17.98 -8.86
N SER A 150 -2.94 17.58 -9.50
CA SER A 150 -3.36 18.18 -10.77
C SER A 150 -4.88 18.26 -10.91
N ARG A 151 -5.34 19.15 -11.79
CA ARG A 151 -6.76 19.27 -12.20
C ARG A 151 -7.11 18.45 -13.45
N ARG A 152 -6.21 17.56 -13.91
CA ARG A 152 -6.40 16.73 -15.10
C ARG A 152 -7.62 15.82 -14.94
N SER A 153 -8.27 15.52 -16.05
CA SER A 153 -9.41 14.59 -16.08
C SER A 153 -8.96 13.17 -15.71
N ILE A 154 -9.91 12.36 -15.22
CA ILE A 154 -9.64 10.94 -14.91
C ILE A 154 -9.22 10.16 -16.16
N ALA A 155 -9.74 10.56 -17.33
CA ALA A 155 -9.37 9.95 -18.61
C ALA A 155 -7.90 10.21 -18.97
N GLU A 156 -7.44 11.46 -18.88
CA GLU A 156 -6.05 11.82 -19.11
C GLU A 156 -5.10 11.11 -18.13
N ILE A 157 -5.44 11.09 -16.84
CA ILE A 157 -4.64 10.40 -15.82
C ILE A 157 -4.56 8.90 -16.10
N ALA A 158 -5.65 8.28 -16.56
CA ALA A 158 -5.63 6.87 -16.94
C ALA A 158 -4.61 6.59 -18.04
N LEU A 159 -4.61 7.40 -19.09
CA LEU A 159 -3.66 7.27 -20.22
C LEU A 159 -2.21 7.52 -19.77
N ASP A 160 -1.95 8.56 -18.98
CA ASP A 160 -0.62 8.86 -18.44
C ASP A 160 -0.05 7.77 -17.56
N CYS A 161 -0.93 7.02 -16.89
CA CYS A 161 -0.54 5.86 -16.10
C CYS A 161 -0.46 4.56 -16.91
N GLY A 162 -0.53 4.64 -18.25
CA GLY A 162 -0.39 3.47 -19.14
C GLY A 162 -1.60 2.53 -19.13
N MET A 163 -2.79 3.02 -18.78
CA MET A 163 -4.04 2.28 -18.92
C MET A 163 -4.60 2.49 -20.34
N CYS A 164 -5.24 1.45 -20.89
CA CYS A 164 -5.79 1.52 -22.25
C CYS A 164 -6.92 2.54 -22.38
N ASP A 165 -7.76 2.64 -21.34
CA ASP A 165 -8.94 3.50 -21.32
C ASP A 165 -9.40 3.79 -19.90
N GLN A 166 -10.28 4.80 -19.72
CA GLN A 166 -10.85 5.17 -18.43
C GLN A 166 -11.74 4.07 -17.81
N PRO A 167 -12.60 3.33 -18.53
CA PRO A 167 -13.35 2.22 -17.97
C PRO A 167 -12.48 1.12 -17.38
N HIS A 168 -11.41 0.73 -18.06
CA HIS A 168 -10.43 -0.25 -17.58
C HIS A 168 -9.76 0.29 -16.31
N PHE A 169 -9.27 1.53 -16.34
CA PHE A 169 -8.67 2.19 -15.18
C PHE A 169 -9.63 2.20 -13.99
N THR A 170 -10.89 2.60 -14.17
CA THR A 170 -11.89 2.66 -13.10
C THR A 170 -12.10 1.30 -12.43
N ARG A 171 -12.17 0.22 -13.23
CA ARG A 171 -12.30 -1.15 -12.70
C ARG A 171 -11.08 -1.59 -11.89
N VAL A 172 -9.87 -1.32 -12.41
CA VAL A 172 -8.61 -1.66 -11.73
C VAL A 172 -8.47 -0.85 -10.45
N PHE A 173 -8.68 0.47 -10.52
CA PHE A 173 -8.60 1.36 -9.38
C PHE A 173 -9.57 0.95 -8.27
N ARG A 174 -10.85 0.70 -8.59
CA ARG A 174 -11.85 0.25 -7.62
C ARG A 174 -11.47 -1.09 -6.99
N ARG A 175 -10.89 -2.01 -7.74
CA ARG A 175 -10.43 -3.30 -7.22
C ARG A 175 -9.30 -3.15 -6.20
N ILE A 176 -8.38 -2.21 -6.42
CA ILE A 176 -7.18 -2.01 -5.58
C ILE A 176 -7.49 -1.09 -4.39
N VAL A 177 -8.25 -0.02 -4.60
CA VAL A 177 -8.49 1.06 -3.62
C VAL A 177 -9.83 0.92 -2.89
N GLY A 178 -10.77 0.15 -3.45
CA GLY A 178 -12.14 0.00 -2.91
C GLY A 178 -13.12 1.08 -3.36
N LEU A 179 -12.65 2.23 -3.84
CA LEU A 179 -13.46 3.36 -4.31
C LEU A 179 -13.26 3.59 -5.81
N ASN A 180 -14.23 4.23 -6.48
CA ASN A 180 -13.98 4.68 -7.84
C ASN A 180 -13.10 5.96 -7.84
N PRO A 181 -12.33 6.22 -8.93
CA PRO A 181 -11.36 7.32 -8.97
C PRO A 181 -11.97 8.69 -8.67
N GLY A 182 -13.18 8.97 -9.19
CA GLY A 182 -13.85 10.26 -8.98
C GLY A 182 -14.32 10.46 -7.54
N ALA A 183 -14.82 9.42 -6.87
CA ALA A 183 -15.19 9.49 -5.45
C ALA A 183 -13.94 9.67 -4.59
N TRP A 184 -12.89 8.90 -4.88
CA TRP A 184 -11.61 9.00 -4.19
C TRP A 184 -11.02 10.41 -4.30
N ARG A 185 -10.97 10.98 -5.52
CA ARG A 185 -10.48 12.36 -5.70
C ARG A 185 -11.27 13.37 -4.86
N ARG A 186 -12.62 13.32 -4.89
CA ARG A 186 -13.44 14.24 -4.09
C ARG A 186 -13.16 14.12 -2.60
N GLN A 187 -12.97 12.93 -2.11
CA GLN A 187 -12.70 12.68 -0.69
C GLN A 187 -11.33 13.18 -0.25
N PHE A 188 -10.29 12.98 -1.06
CA PHE A 188 -8.91 13.25 -0.65
C PHE A 188 -8.34 14.56 -1.19
N ALA A 189 -8.80 15.06 -2.34
CA ALA A 189 -8.33 16.36 -2.87
C ALA A 189 -8.87 17.55 -2.07
N SER A 190 -10.05 17.42 -1.42
CA SER A 190 -10.58 18.47 -0.52
C SER A 190 -9.82 18.54 0.80
N ALA A 191 -9.03 17.52 1.16
CA ALA A 191 -8.24 17.49 2.39
C ALA A 191 -6.81 18.06 2.21
N SER A 192 -6.38 18.37 0.97
CA SER A 192 -5.05 18.95 0.71
C SER A 192 -5.10 20.46 0.77
N PRO A 193 -4.41 21.13 1.71
CA PRO A 193 -4.48 22.59 1.90
C PRO A 193 -3.79 23.42 0.80
N SER A 194 -3.30 22.81 -0.28
CA SER A 194 -2.53 23.49 -1.34
C SER A 194 -3.37 24.13 -2.46
N ALA A 195 -4.72 24.06 -2.44
CA ALA A 195 -5.58 24.58 -3.50
C ALA A 195 -6.21 25.94 -3.22
N ALA A 196 -5.78 26.63 -2.17
CA ALA A 196 -6.27 27.96 -1.82
C ALA A 196 -5.14 29.00 -1.94
N LYS A 197 -4.77 29.35 -3.18
CA LYS A 197 -4.19 30.66 -3.57
C LYS A 197 -3.80 30.65 -5.04
N GLU A 198 -4.71 31.08 -5.91
CA GLU A 198 -4.43 32.01 -7.02
C GLU A 198 -5.79 32.56 -7.49
#